data_f95f054adde4382e3f866bd40e739b29
#
_entry.id   f95f054adde4382e3f866bd40e739b29
#
_cell.length_a   1.000
_cell.length_b   1.000
_cell.length_c   1.000
_cell.angle_alpha   90.00
_cell.angle_beta   90.00
_cell.angle_gamma   90.00
#
_symmetry.space_group_name_H-M   'P 1'
#
loop_
_entity.id
_entity.type
_entity.pdbx_description
1 polymer ?
#
loop_
_entity_poly.entity_id
_entity_poly.type
_entity_poly.pdbx_seq_one_letter_code
_entity_poly.pdbx_strand_id
1 'polypeptide(L)'
;MNKTLPILTALFTASAFAQAAPQTVDVYTYDSFSADWSAGPKVKAAFEQQFPQCKLNYVAFDNNGTLFNRVRLEGKKIKADVVLGLDSYQIEDAQKLNIFEPNKVDLSQLRLPIKWENNTFLPFDYAQYAFIYDKNKLANPPKSLKELVERQDLKVLYQDPRTSSIG
;
A
#
# COMPACT_ATOMS: atom_id res chain seq x y z
N MET A 1 -75.92 -34.05 -0.86
CA MET A 1 -74.90 -33.75 0.17
C MET A 1 -73.59 -33.50 -0.60
N ASN A 2 -73.34 -32.27 -0.97
CA ASN A 2 -72.10 -31.86 -1.69
C ASN A 2 -71.05 -31.40 -0.70
N LYS A 3 -69.95 -32.13 -0.63
CA LYS A 3 -68.80 -31.75 0.19
C LYS A 3 -67.77 -30.95 -0.69
N THR A 4 -67.74 -29.65 -0.51
CA THR A 4 -66.71 -28.79 -1.10
C THR A 4 -65.45 -28.85 -0.27
N LEU A 5 -64.34 -29.31 -0.84
CA LEU A 5 -63.01 -29.34 -0.27
C LEU A 5 -62.26 -27.99 -0.49
N PRO A 6 -61.80 -27.28 0.52
CA PRO A 6 -61.03 -26.03 0.26
C PRO A 6 -59.60 -26.38 -0.17
N ILE A 7 -59.20 -25.83 -1.32
CA ILE A 7 -57.82 -25.86 -1.81
C ILE A 7 -57.01 -24.77 -1.07
N LEU A 8 -56.09 -25.20 -0.23
CA LEU A 8 -55.18 -24.33 0.48
C LEU A 8 -53.99 -23.98 -0.44
N THR A 9 -54.01 -22.79 -1.06
CA THR A 9 -52.90 -22.33 -1.88
C THR A 9 -51.83 -21.75 -0.97
N ALA A 10 -50.72 -22.47 -0.78
CA ALA A 10 -49.57 -21.99 -0.06
C ALA A 10 -48.77 -21.01 -0.98
N LEU A 11 -48.80 -19.73 -0.66
CA LEU A 11 -47.92 -18.74 -1.29
C LEU A 11 -46.50 -18.92 -0.72
N PHE A 12 -45.60 -19.49 -1.50
CA PHE A 12 -44.17 -19.43 -1.24
C PHE A 12 -43.65 -18.03 -1.62
N THR A 13 -43.45 -17.16 -0.65
CA THR A 13 -42.70 -15.91 -0.83
C THR A 13 -41.22 -16.24 -0.92
N ALA A 14 -40.67 -16.28 -2.13
CA ALA A 14 -39.23 -16.34 -2.35
C ALA A 14 -38.63 -14.98 -1.96
N SER A 15 -38.04 -14.92 -0.77
CA SER A 15 -37.21 -13.78 -0.36
C SER A 15 -35.97 -13.76 -1.21
N ALA A 16 -35.94 -12.95 -2.27
CA ALA A 16 -34.72 -12.65 -3.02
C ALA A 16 -33.76 -11.88 -2.07
N PHE A 17 -32.74 -12.54 -1.57
CA PHE A 17 -31.61 -11.86 -0.96
C PHE A 17 -30.92 -11.02 -2.05
N ALA A 18 -31.21 -9.73 -2.09
CA ALA A 18 -30.43 -8.79 -2.89
C ALA A 18 -29.01 -8.79 -2.34
N GLN A 19 -28.10 -9.49 -3.00
CA GLN A 19 -26.69 -9.46 -2.68
C GLN A 19 -26.17 -8.07 -3.03
N ALA A 20 -25.80 -7.27 -2.03
CA ALA A 20 -25.20 -5.96 -2.26
C ALA A 20 -23.95 -6.14 -3.14
N ALA A 21 -23.76 -5.23 -4.12
CA ALA A 21 -22.56 -5.23 -4.93
C ALA A 21 -21.32 -5.16 -4.02
N PRO A 22 -20.23 -5.85 -4.38
CA PRO A 22 -19.00 -5.82 -3.59
C PRO A 22 -18.52 -4.38 -3.40
N GLN A 23 -18.16 -4.02 -2.17
CA GLN A 23 -17.56 -2.73 -1.88
C GLN A 23 -16.11 -2.72 -2.36
N THR A 24 -15.73 -1.75 -3.18
CA THR A 24 -14.34 -1.59 -3.62
C THR A 24 -13.55 -0.78 -2.58
N VAL A 25 -12.36 -1.25 -2.27
CA VAL A 25 -11.35 -0.54 -1.48
C VAL A 25 -10.22 -0.11 -2.42
N ASP A 26 -10.11 1.18 -2.69
CA ASP A 26 -9.10 1.75 -3.57
C ASP A 26 -7.81 2.03 -2.80
N VAL A 27 -6.71 1.39 -3.21
CA VAL A 27 -5.38 1.54 -2.60
C VAL A 27 -4.45 2.22 -3.58
N TYR A 28 -4.03 3.43 -3.26
CA TYR A 28 -2.95 4.11 -3.99
C TYR A 28 -1.61 3.56 -3.53
N THR A 29 -0.80 3.09 -4.48
CA THR A 29 0.51 2.49 -4.19
C THR A 29 1.50 2.72 -5.33
N TYR A 30 2.72 2.24 -5.19
CA TYR A 30 3.73 2.26 -6.25
C TYR A 30 3.72 0.95 -7.05
N ASP A 31 4.12 1.02 -8.32
CA ASP A 31 3.99 -0.06 -9.30
C ASP A 31 4.68 -1.36 -8.86
N SER A 32 5.88 -1.27 -8.29
CA SER A 32 6.61 -2.46 -7.85
C SER A 32 5.96 -3.18 -6.67
N PHE A 33 5.08 -2.53 -5.87
CA PHE A 33 4.30 -3.24 -4.87
C PHE A 33 3.15 -4.05 -5.50
N SER A 34 2.49 -3.50 -6.52
CA SER A 34 1.35 -4.14 -7.18
C SER A 34 1.75 -5.15 -8.28
N ALA A 35 3.03 -5.23 -8.64
CA ALA A 35 3.53 -6.14 -9.66
C ALA A 35 3.32 -7.61 -9.30
N ASP A 36 3.15 -8.48 -10.30
CA ASP A 36 2.82 -9.90 -10.14
C ASP A 36 3.82 -10.68 -9.27
N TRP A 37 5.09 -10.28 -9.28
CA TRP A 37 6.17 -10.89 -8.51
C TRP A 37 6.27 -10.37 -7.05
N SER A 38 5.49 -9.37 -6.69
CA SER A 38 5.55 -8.65 -5.42
C SER A 38 4.56 -9.17 -4.37
N ALA A 39 4.47 -8.48 -3.24
CA ALA A 39 3.55 -8.79 -2.15
C ALA A 39 2.08 -8.42 -2.48
N GLY A 40 1.86 -7.40 -3.32
CA GLY A 40 0.53 -6.86 -3.59
C GLY A 40 -0.52 -7.89 -4.00
N PRO A 41 -0.28 -8.76 -4.99
CA PRO A 41 -1.25 -9.79 -5.39
C PRO A 41 -1.61 -10.77 -4.26
N LYS A 42 -0.64 -11.13 -3.41
CA LYS A 42 -0.87 -12.00 -2.25
C LYS A 42 -1.69 -11.31 -1.16
N VAL A 43 -1.40 -10.04 -0.89
CA VAL A 43 -2.18 -9.21 0.05
C VAL A 43 -3.62 -9.08 -0.43
N LYS A 44 -3.81 -8.78 -1.72
CA LYS A 44 -5.14 -8.70 -2.33
C LYS A 44 -5.92 -10.00 -2.16
N ALA A 45 -5.32 -11.14 -2.52
CA ALA A 45 -5.96 -12.45 -2.42
C ALA A 45 -6.36 -12.78 -0.97
N ALA A 46 -5.45 -12.54 -0.01
CA ALA A 46 -5.74 -12.78 1.41
C ALA A 46 -6.84 -11.86 1.95
N PHE A 47 -6.82 -10.57 1.56
CA PHE A 47 -7.85 -9.63 1.96
C PHE A 47 -9.23 -10.01 1.42
N GLU A 48 -9.35 -10.31 0.12
CA GLU A 48 -10.61 -10.69 -0.52
C GLU A 48 -11.12 -12.06 -0.04
N GLN A 49 -10.24 -12.95 0.39
CA GLN A 49 -10.62 -14.20 1.03
C GLN A 49 -11.20 -13.96 2.43
N GLN A 50 -10.61 -13.07 3.21
CA GLN A 50 -11.07 -12.73 4.55
C GLN A 50 -12.34 -11.87 4.53
N PHE A 51 -12.50 -11.02 3.52
CA PHE A 51 -13.61 -10.10 3.35
C PHE A 51 -14.26 -10.27 1.97
N PRO A 52 -15.04 -11.36 1.74
CA PRO A 52 -15.60 -11.67 0.42
C PRO A 52 -16.52 -10.60 -0.16
N GLN A 53 -17.09 -9.74 0.71
CA GLN A 53 -17.92 -8.60 0.33
C GLN A 53 -17.10 -7.40 -0.18
N CYS A 54 -15.78 -7.42 -0.05
CA CYS A 54 -14.90 -6.35 -0.48
C CYS A 54 -14.05 -6.78 -1.68
N LYS A 55 -13.72 -5.81 -2.54
CA LYS A 55 -12.75 -5.95 -3.63
C LYS A 55 -11.65 -4.92 -3.45
N LEU A 56 -10.40 -5.36 -3.48
CA LEU A 56 -9.25 -4.49 -3.37
C LEU A 56 -8.77 -4.09 -4.75
N ASN A 57 -8.68 -2.79 -5.01
CA ASN A 57 -8.21 -2.22 -6.26
C ASN A 57 -6.93 -1.42 -6.05
N TYR A 58 -5.84 -1.79 -6.75
CA TYR A 58 -4.59 -1.03 -6.72
C TYR A 58 -4.58 0.02 -7.83
N VAL A 59 -4.34 1.27 -7.45
CA VAL A 59 -4.00 2.36 -8.37
C VAL A 59 -2.51 2.64 -8.20
N ALA A 60 -1.73 2.16 -9.16
CA ALA A 60 -0.28 2.18 -9.10
C ALA A 60 0.32 3.44 -9.73
N PHE A 61 1.40 3.92 -9.13
CA PHE A 61 2.22 5.05 -9.60
C PHE A 61 3.68 4.58 -9.78
N ASP A 62 4.43 5.22 -10.63
CA ASP A 62 5.81 4.83 -11.00
C ASP A 62 6.74 4.68 -9.78
N ASN A 63 6.53 5.50 -8.76
CA ASN A 63 7.31 5.49 -7.53
C ASN A 63 6.58 6.22 -6.39
N ASN A 64 7.13 6.15 -5.17
CA ASN A 64 6.55 6.78 -3.99
C ASN A 64 6.50 8.32 -4.05
N GLY A 65 7.44 8.96 -4.72
CA GLY A 65 7.43 10.42 -4.94
C GLY A 65 6.26 10.85 -5.81
N THR A 66 6.02 10.14 -6.92
CA THR A 66 4.88 10.37 -7.82
C THR A 66 3.56 10.08 -7.09
N LEU A 67 3.51 8.99 -6.32
CA LEU A 67 2.38 8.65 -5.45
C LEU A 67 2.07 9.81 -4.48
N PHE A 68 3.05 10.28 -3.73
CA PHE A 68 2.83 11.35 -2.75
C PHE A 68 2.43 12.67 -3.40
N ASN A 69 3.03 13.02 -4.53
CA ASN A 69 2.62 14.19 -5.30
C ASN A 69 1.16 14.10 -5.74
N ARG A 70 0.71 12.93 -6.16
CA ARG A 70 -0.70 12.70 -6.51
C ARG A 70 -1.62 12.90 -5.30
N VAL A 71 -1.28 12.32 -4.16
CA VAL A 71 -2.02 12.50 -2.90
C VAL A 71 -2.12 13.98 -2.51
N ARG A 72 -1.01 14.74 -2.63
CA ARG A 72 -0.99 16.19 -2.35
C ARG A 72 -1.88 16.99 -3.29
N LEU A 73 -1.88 16.65 -4.58
CA LEU A 73 -2.70 17.33 -5.60
C LEU A 73 -4.19 17.09 -5.39
N GLU A 74 -4.58 15.89 -5.04
CA GLU A 74 -5.99 15.54 -4.79
C GLU A 74 -6.48 16.09 -3.44
N GLY A 75 -5.64 16.09 -2.43
CA GLY A 75 -5.96 16.58 -1.09
C GLY A 75 -7.27 15.97 -0.58
N LYS A 76 -8.20 16.80 -0.12
CA LYS A 76 -9.52 16.36 0.39
C LYS A 76 -10.43 15.72 -0.67
N LYS A 77 -10.06 15.74 -1.95
CA LYS A 77 -10.81 15.09 -3.04
C LYS A 77 -10.23 13.73 -3.41
N ILE A 78 -9.27 13.23 -2.63
CA ILE A 78 -8.66 11.93 -2.86
C ILE A 78 -9.73 10.84 -2.93
N LYS A 79 -9.54 9.91 -3.86
CA LYS A 79 -10.46 8.78 -4.04
C LYS A 79 -9.96 7.49 -3.41
N ALA A 80 -8.70 7.47 -2.97
CA ALA A 80 -8.15 6.33 -2.29
C ALA A 80 -8.70 6.20 -0.87
N ASP A 81 -9.03 4.98 -0.48
CA ASP A 81 -9.34 4.61 0.90
C ASP A 81 -8.06 4.36 1.70
N VAL A 82 -7.01 3.89 1.02
CA VAL A 82 -5.70 3.60 1.62
C VAL A 82 -4.59 4.15 0.72
N VAL A 83 -3.57 4.72 1.33
CA VAL A 83 -2.31 5.08 0.67
C VAL A 83 -1.20 4.20 1.25
N LEU A 84 -0.54 3.40 0.40
CA LEU A 84 0.52 2.48 0.77
C LEU A 84 1.82 2.83 0.04
N GLY A 85 2.91 3.07 0.78
CA GLY A 85 4.23 3.32 0.21
C GLY A 85 4.74 4.75 0.43
N LEU A 86 4.22 5.45 1.44
CA LEU A 86 4.85 6.68 1.92
C LEU A 86 6.04 6.32 2.82
N ASP A 87 7.16 6.99 2.60
CA ASP A 87 8.34 6.83 3.44
C ASP A 87 8.22 7.60 4.77
N SER A 88 8.94 7.16 5.78
CA SER A 88 8.90 7.78 7.12
C SER A 88 9.23 9.27 7.12
N TYR A 89 10.11 9.74 6.23
CA TYR A 89 10.45 11.18 6.12
C TYR A 89 9.30 12.02 5.53
N GLN A 90 8.31 11.41 4.87
CA GLN A 90 7.14 12.09 4.30
C GLN A 90 6.01 12.26 5.32
N ILE A 91 6.08 11.62 6.49
CA ILE A 91 4.99 11.59 7.49
C ILE A 91 4.59 13.01 7.90
N GLU A 92 5.54 13.89 8.21
CA GLU A 92 5.23 15.26 8.63
C GLU A 92 4.47 16.04 7.57
N ASP A 93 4.87 15.94 6.32
CA ASP A 93 4.18 16.61 5.21
C ASP A 93 2.83 15.96 4.90
N ALA A 94 2.71 14.65 5.03
CA ALA A 94 1.45 13.96 4.89
C ALA A 94 0.44 14.38 5.99
N GLN A 95 0.88 14.52 7.23
CA GLN A 95 0.03 15.00 8.33
C GLN A 95 -0.54 16.40 8.06
N LYS A 96 0.24 17.30 7.45
CA LYS A 96 -0.20 18.66 7.10
C LYS A 96 -1.36 18.70 6.11
N LEU A 97 -1.58 17.63 5.36
CA LEU A 97 -2.70 17.55 4.41
C LEU A 97 -4.06 17.41 5.09
N ASN A 98 -4.09 16.96 6.36
CA ASN A 98 -5.33 16.75 7.13
C ASN A 98 -6.38 15.89 6.39
N ILE A 99 -5.94 14.79 5.79
CA ILE A 99 -6.77 13.82 5.07
C ILE A 99 -6.61 12.39 5.60
N PHE A 100 -5.63 12.15 6.45
CA PHE A 100 -5.38 10.85 7.06
C PHE A 100 -5.98 10.79 8.46
N GLU A 101 -6.57 9.66 8.79
CA GLU A 101 -7.23 9.42 10.07
C GLU A 101 -6.44 8.44 10.95
N PRO A 102 -6.49 8.57 12.27
CA PRO A 102 -5.91 7.60 13.18
C PRO A 102 -6.52 6.21 12.98
N ASN A 103 -5.68 5.19 13.04
CA ASN A 103 -6.11 3.80 12.96
C ASN A 103 -6.17 3.15 14.35
N LYS A 104 -6.74 1.94 14.42
CA LYS A 104 -6.87 1.13 15.65
C LYS A 104 -6.14 -0.21 15.52
N VAL A 105 -5.15 -0.30 14.62
CA VAL A 105 -4.41 -1.55 14.40
C VAL A 105 -3.50 -1.81 15.58
N ASP A 106 -3.56 -3.02 16.11
CA ASP A 106 -2.65 -3.48 17.16
C ASP A 106 -1.27 -3.82 16.54
N LEU A 107 -0.27 -3.01 16.88
CA LEU A 107 1.10 -3.18 16.41
C LEU A 107 1.94 -4.09 17.34
N SER A 108 1.39 -4.62 18.41
CA SER A 108 2.15 -5.43 19.40
C SER A 108 2.79 -6.67 18.80
N GLN A 109 2.23 -7.20 17.71
CA GLN A 109 2.75 -8.38 17.00
C GLN A 109 3.85 -8.03 15.99
N LEU A 110 4.10 -6.76 15.71
CA LEU A 110 5.13 -6.34 14.75
C LEU A 110 6.50 -6.30 15.42
N ARG A 111 7.48 -6.91 14.77
CA ARG A 111 8.90 -6.85 15.17
C ARG A 111 9.59 -5.76 14.36
N LEU A 112 9.54 -4.54 14.85
CA LEU A 112 10.17 -3.39 14.20
C LEU A 112 11.58 -3.15 14.75
N PRO A 113 12.54 -2.68 13.93
CA PRO A 113 13.89 -2.35 14.38
C PRO A 113 13.93 -1.05 15.21
N ILE A 114 12.85 -0.26 15.18
CA ILE A 114 12.70 1.00 15.90
C ILE A 114 11.36 1.02 16.63
N LYS A 115 11.26 1.81 17.70
CA LYS A 115 10.00 2.09 18.36
C LYS A 115 9.12 2.93 17.42
N TRP A 116 7.87 2.49 17.21
CA TRP A 116 6.90 3.21 16.39
C TRP A 116 5.79 3.79 17.26
N GLU A 117 5.57 5.09 17.19
CA GLU A 117 4.62 5.80 18.05
C GLU A 117 3.51 6.51 17.26
N ASN A 118 3.57 6.47 15.92
CA ASN A 118 2.55 7.11 15.09
C ASN A 118 1.29 6.22 15.01
N ASN A 119 0.13 6.81 15.28
CA ASN A 119 -1.15 6.10 15.28
C ASN A 119 -1.96 6.28 13.98
N THR A 120 -1.49 7.11 13.06
CA THR A 120 -2.13 7.35 11.76
C THR A 120 -1.44 6.55 10.67
N PHE A 121 -0.12 6.60 10.64
CA PHE A 121 0.69 5.89 9.65
C PHE A 121 1.23 4.59 10.25
N LEU A 122 1.07 3.49 9.50
CA LEU A 122 1.48 2.16 9.93
C LEU A 122 2.71 1.71 9.15
N PRO A 123 3.74 1.18 9.80
CA PRO A 123 4.88 0.58 9.12
C PRO A 123 4.45 -0.77 8.50
N PHE A 124 4.71 -0.97 7.21
CA PHE A 124 4.45 -2.26 6.56
C PHE A 124 5.73 -2.98 6.14
N ASP A 125 6.80 -2.24 5.92
CA ASP A 125 8.15 -2.77 5.68
C ASP A 125 9.23 -1.83 6.20
N TYR A 126 10.47 -2.27 6.14
CA TYR A 126 11.66 -1.43 6.34
C TYR A 126 12.81 -1.96 5.49
N ALA A 127 13.68 -1.06 5.06
CA ALA A 127 14.85 -1.40 4.28
C ALA A 127 16.08 -0.59 4.72
N GLN A 128 17.25 -1.11 4.38
CA GLN A 128 18.52 -0.40 4.49
C GLN A 128 18.98 -0.03 3.08
N TYR A 129 19.36 1.21 2.87
CA TYR A 129 19.92 1.66 1.62
C TYR A 129 21.42 1.38 1.59
N ALA A 130 21.92 0.93 0.44
CA ALA A 130 23.32 0.63 0.24
C ALA A 130 23.72 0.86 -1.22
N PHE A 131 24.99 1.18 -1.45
CA PHE A 131 25.57 1.13 -2.78
C PHE A 131 25.95 -0.32 -3.13
N ILE A 132 25.57 -0.72 -4.32
CA ILE A 132 25.89 -2.02 -4.89
C ILE A 132 27.02 -1.85 -5.91
N TYR A 133 27.97 -2.76 -5.92
CA TYR A 133 29.06 -2.75 -6.88
C TYR A 133 29.34 -4.15 -7.45
N ASP A 134 29.86 -4.20 -8.66
CA ASP A 134 30.35 -5.45 -9.26
C ASP A 134 31.75 -5.77 -8.71
N LYS A 135 31.84 -6.80 -7.87
CA LYS A 135 33.10 -7.24 -7.25
C LYS A 135 34.18 -7.68 -8.25
N ASN A 136 33.79 -8.02 -9.49
CA ASN A 136 34.74 -8.41 -10.53
C ASN A 136 35.33 -7.18 -11.25
N LYS A 137 34.69 -6.01 -11.12
CA LYS A 137 35.13 -4.76 -11.76
C LYS A 137 35.73 -3.77 -10.78
N LEU A 138 35.40 -3.87 -9.50
CA LEU A 138 35.87 -2.96 -8.47
C LEU A 138 36.44 -3.75 -7.29
N ALA A 139 37.75 -3.96 -7.32
CA ALA A 139 38.46 -4.71 -6.27
C ALA A 139 38.50 -4.00 -4.91
N ASN A 140 38.55 -2.66 -4.92
CA ASN A 140 38.61 -1.82 -3.71
C ASN A 140 37.43 -0.87 -3.64
N PRO A 141 36.23 -1.33 -3.20
CA PRO A 141 35.09 -0.47 -3.08
C PRO A 141 35.26 0.53 -1.93
N PRO A 142 34.67 1.73 -2.04
CA PRO A 142 34.61 2.68 -0.93
C PRO A 142 33.91 2.05 0.29
N LYS A 143 34.41 2.35 1.49
CA LYS A 143 33.87 1.84 2.76
C LYS A 143 32.96 2.85 3.47
N SER A 144 32.86 4.06 2.94
CA SER A 144 32.03 5.14 3.47
C SER A 144 31.55 6.06 2.37
N LEU A 145 30.51 6.84 2.66
CA LEU A 145 30.04 7.92 1.75
C LEU A 145 31.13 8.96 1.53
N LYS A 146 31.90 9.29 2.57
CA LYS A 146 33.02 10.23 2.44
C LYS A 146 34.05 9.74 1.43
N GLU A 147 34.50 8.48 1.56
CA GLU A 147 35.44 7.88 0.62
C GLU A 147 34.86 7.80 -0.80
N LEU A 148 33.55 7.49 -0.93
CA LEU A 148 32.88 7.47 -2.21
C LEU A 148 32.92 8.84 -2.91
N VAL A 149 32.67 9.93 -2.18
CA VAL A 149 32.68 11.28 -2.74
C VAL A 149 34.09 11.76 -3.11
N GLU A 150 35.10 11.34 -2.36
CA GLU A 150 36.50 11.68 -2.60
C GLU A 150 37.11 10.93 -3.82
N ARG A 151 36.50 9.83 -4.23
CA ARG A 151 36.96 8.99 -5.37
C ARG A 151 36.52 9.59 -6.71
N GLN A 152 37.52 10.05 -7.51
CA GLN A 152 37.28 10.64 -8.84
C GLN A 152 37.32 9.60 -9.96
N ASP A 153 37.75 8.39 -9.67
CA ASP A 153 37.88 7.28 -10.61
C ASP A 153 36.61 6.42 -10.74
N LEU A 154 35.58 6.70 -9.92
CA LEU A 154 34.36 5.92 -9.89
C LEU A 154 33.22 6.60 -10.67
N LYS A 155 32.48 5.79 -11.43
CA LYS A 155 31.18 6.19 -11.98
C LYS A 155 30.09 5.73 -11.03
N VAL A 156 29.45 6.69 -10.36
CA VAL A 156 28.37 6.43 -9.41
C VAL A 156 27.03 6.65 -10.12
N LEU A 157 26.11 5.71 -9.95
CA LEU A 157 24.73 5.82 -10.39
C LEU A 157 23.84 5.90 -9.14
N TYR A 158 22.95 6.86 -9.11
CA TYR A 158 21.95 7.01 -8.06
C TYR A 158 20.63 7.49 -8.65
N GLN A 159 19.54 7.30 -7.94
CA GLN A 159 18.23 7.74 -8.37
C GLN A 159 18.07 9.25 -8.13
N ASP A 160 17.16 9.87 -8.88
CA ASP A 160 16.86 11.30 -8.71
C ASP A 160 16.17 11.55 -7.36
N PRO A 161 16.76 12.34 -6.44
CA PRO A 161 16.20 12.58 -5.11
C PRO A 161 14.86 13.35 -5.14
N ARG A 162 14.50 13.96 -6.27
CA ARG A 162 13.22 14.64 -6.42
C ARG A 162 12.03 13.68 -6.59
N THR A 163 12.30 12.45 -7.01
CA THR A 163 11.27 11.45 -7.34
C THR A 163 11.45 10.13 -6.60
N SER A 164 12.61 9.92 -5.98
CA SER A 164 12.92 8.68 -5.25
C SER A 164 13.50 8.98 -3.87
N SER A 165 13.03 8.25 -2.88
CA SER A 165 13.56 8.28 -1.51
C SER A 165 14.98 7.73 -1.38
N ILE A 166 15.45 6.99 -2.38
CA ILE A 166 16.80 6.40 -2.40
C ILE A 166 17.82 7.40 -2.99
N GLY A 167 17.38 8.41 -3.69
CA GLY A 167 18.19 9.42 -4.37
C GLY A 167 18.88 10.46 -3.49
#